data_bf49f6cd40445dfbefdeee3514291c29
#
_entry.id   bf49f6cd40445dfbefdeee3514291c29
#
_cell.length_a   1.000
_cell.length_b   1.000
_cell.length_c   1.000
_cell.angle_alpha   90.00
_cell.angle_beta   90.00
_cell.angle_gamma   90.00
#
_symmetry.space_group_name_H-M   'P 1'
#
loop_
_entity.id
_entity.type
_entity.pdbx_description
1 polymer ?
#
loop_
_entity_poly.entity_id
_entity_poly.type
_entity_poly.pdbx_seq_one_letter_code
_entity_poly.pdbx_strand_id
1 'polypeptide(L)'
;MNRIATRTTVLFLVCCLLLGGFAFFLAEYFVNAEDWVLFPGSPHIYTGGNIGCGVVVDRDGILLLDLNDGRKYSNSLPVRQATVHWIGDRNGSVSAPALPHYAAQMAGFDRLNGVYNYGQVGGVAELTLSADVQMAALEAMGDYKGTVAVYNYKTGQLLCAVTTPTYDPDNVPQFAEEDEQYKGLYVNRFTQSSYIPGSIFKIVTLAAALETDPEIVNRSFVCLGEYEIGNEKITCEGAHWEQSLKDAFCNSCNCAFAEIALQLGIQTLTEYVEKFGVVQSVFFDGITTTKGNFQIANNADLNLAWASIGQHLDLVNPCAFMTFMGAVANDGKVTSPYLVEEITVNGNRTYDGKVRTGDRIMSKKTADILQEYLQNNVSVKYGADNFHGLTVGAKTGTGEVGEKKPNAMLAGFVEDEKYPLAFIACVEDAGYGKTVCIPIVSKVLAAVQQHVK
;
A
#
# COMPACT_ATOMS: atom_id res chain seq x y z
N MET A 1 71.32 24.30 -16.51
CA MET A 1 70.07 24.79 -15.83
C MET A 1 68.79 24.28 -16.50
N ASN A 2 68.65 24.28 -17.82
CA ASN A 2 67.37 23.87 -18.48
C ASN A 2 66.90 22.44 -18.17
N ARG A 3 67.83 21.44 -18.07
CA ARG A 3 67.45 20.04 -17.78
C ARG A 3 66.90 19.82 -16.35
N ILE A 4 67.38 20.59 -15.38
CA ILE A 4 66.89 20.53 -14.00
C ILE A 4 65.50 21.16 -13.92
N ALA A 5 65.35 22.33 -14.51
CA ALA A 5 64.04 23.02 -14.56
C ALA A 5 62.92 22.16 -15.23
N THR A 6 63.25 21.54 -16.39
CA THR A 6 62.31 20.64 -17.08
C THR A 6 61.91 19.43 -16.22
N ARG A 7 62.87 18.79 -15.51
CA ARG A 7 62.58 17.67 -14.60
C ARG A 7 61.71 18.07 -13.43
N THR A 8 61.99 19.28 -12.85
CA THR A 8 61.15 19.83 -11.76
C THR A 8 59.74 20.12 -12.22
N THR A 9 59.57 20.70 -13.41
CA THR A 9 58.24 20.94 -13.99
C THR A 9 57.48 19.65 -14.24
N VAL A 10 58.14 18.60 -14.79
CA VAL A 10 57.52 17.29 -15.02
C VAL A 10 57.10 16.67 -13.68
N LEU A 11 57.97 16.69 -12.67
CA LEU A 11 57.67 16.19 -11.33
C LEU A 11 56.47 16.94 -10.72
N PHE A 12 56.41 18.24 -10.84
CA PHE A 12 55.31 19.05 -10.35
C PHE A 12 53.98 18.69 -11.05
N LEU A 13 53.99 18.49 -12.37
CA LEU A 13 52.82 18.10 -13.12
C LEU A 13 52.36 16.67 -12.71
N VAL A 14 53.28 15.72 -12.49
CA VAL A 14 52.92 14.39 -11.98
C VAL A 14 52.33 14.46 -10.58
N CYS A 15 52.89 15.28 -9.68
CA CYS A 15 52.29 15.50 -8.36
C CYS A 15 50.90 16.14 -8.45
N CYS A 16 50.65 17.10 -9.32
CA CYS A 16 49.34 17.70 -9.54
C CYS A 16 48.35 16.67 -10.08
N LEU A 17 48.75 15.82 -11.01
CA LEU A 17 47.90 14.73 -11.53
C LEU A 17 47.55 13.70 -10.45
N LEU A 18 48.52 13.31 -9.62
CA LEU A 18 48.27 12.38 -8.50
C LEU A 18 47.33 13.00 -7.45
N LEU A 19 47.52 14.25 -7.08
CA LEU A 19 46.66 14.99 -6.15
C LEU A 19 45.27 15.15 -6.74
N GLY A 20 45.14 15.46 -8.02
CA GLY A 20 43.86 15.59 -8.73
C GLY A 20 43.14 14.23 -8.79
N GLY A 21 43.87 13.15 -9.09
CA GLY A 21 43.35 11.78 -9.09
C GLY A 21 42.87 11.32 -7.70
N PHE A 22 43.64 11.67 -6.65
CA PHE A 22 43.27 11.38 -5.27
C PHE A 22 42.02 12.19 -4.82
N ALA A 23 41.98 13.46 -5.16
CA ALA A 23 40.80 14.26 -4.87
C ALA A 23 39.54 13.76 -5.59
N PHE A 24 39.68 13.34 -6.85
CA PHE A 24 38.61 12.68 -7.60
C PHE A 24 38.19 11.35 -6.94
N PHE A 25 39.14 10.51 -6.56
CA PHE A 25 38.86 9.27 -5.86
C PHE A 25 38.11 9.50 -4.54
N LEU A 26 38.53 10.50 -3.75
CA LEU A 26 37.82 10.87 -2.51
C LEU A 26 36.39 11.32 -2.80
N ALA A 27 36.19 12.16 -3.82
CA ALA A 27 34.85 12.58 -4.21
C ALA A 27 33.97 11.38 -4.61
N GLU A 28 34.48 10.48 -5.46
CA GLU A 28 33.80 9.25 -5.85
C GLU A 28 33.54 8.33 -4.65
N TYR A 29 34.50 8.21 -3.73
CA TYR A 29 34.31 7.43 -2.51
C TYR A 29 33.17 7.98 -1.64
N PHE A 30 33.14 9.30 -1.42
CA PHE A 30 32.09 9.90 -0.60
C PHE A 30 30.69 9.80 -1.25
N VAL A 31 30.63 9.73 -2.57
CA VAL A 31 29.36 9.61 -3.31
C VAL A 31 28.93 8.15 -3.44
N ASN A 32 29.85 7.24 -3.79
CA ASN A 32 29.51 5.89 -4.27
C ASN A 32 29.99 4.76 -3.36
N ALA A 33 30.64 5.03 -2.22
CA ALA A 33 31.21 3.96 -1.37
C ALA A 33 30.16 2.96 -0.88
N GLU A 34 28.94 3.41 -0.63
CA GLU A 34 27.80 2.57 -0.23
C GLU A 34 27.45 1.58 -1.35
N ASP A 35 27.31 2.07 -2.59
CA ASP A 35 27.00 1.24 -3.76
C ASP A 35 28.11 0.22 -4.06
N TRP A 36 29.36 0.60 -3.83
CA TRP A 36 30.50 -0.32 -4.03
C TRP A 36 30.48 -1.51 -3.06
N VAL A 37 29.97 -1.30 -1.85
CA VAL A 37 29.84 -2.37 -0.85
C VAL A 37 28.64 -3.26 -1.16
N LEU A 38 27.59 -2.68 -1.75
CA LEU A 38 26.30 -3.34 -2.04
C LEU A 38 26.31 -4.16 -3.34
N PHE A 39 27.48 -4.35 -4.01
CA PHE A 39 27.48 -5.08 -5.28
C PHE A 39 26.86 -6.49 -5.13
N PRO A 40 26.07 -6.96 -6.11
CA PRO A 40 25.49 -8.29 -6.07
C PRO A 40 26.54 -9.38 -5.88
N GLY A 41 26.36 -10.21 -4.85
CA GLY A 41 27.34 -11.24 -4.49
C GLY A 41 28.39 -10.82 -3.45
N SER A 42 28.31 -9.61 -2.89
CA SER A 42 29.14 -9.24 -1.72
C SER A 42 28.90 -10.22 -0.57
N PRO A 43 29.94 -11.04 -0.18
CA PRO A 43 29.75 -12.06 0.85
C PRO A 43 29.55 -11.45 2.26
N HIS A 44 29.82 -10.18 2.41
CA HIS A 44 29.64 -9.45 3.67
C HIS A 44 28.18 -8.98 3.86
N ILE A 45 27.41 -8.92 2.77
CA ILE A 45 26.03 -8.40 2.77
C ILE A 45 25.04 -9.49 2.40
N TYR A 46 25.38 -10.37 1.45
CA TYR A 46 24.45 -11.36 0.91
C TYR A 46 24.89 -12.78 1.22
N THR A 47 23.92 -13.61 1.60
CA THR A 47 24.08 -15.04 1.76
C THR A 47 22.99 -15.74 0.95
N GLY A 48 23.39 -16.53 -0.07
CA GLY A 48 22.43 -17.22 -0.94
C GLY A 48 21.47 -16.30 -1.70
N GLY A 49 21.92 -15.07 -2.05
CA GLY A 49 21.09 -14.08 -2.77
C GLY A 49 20.19 -13.21 -1.88
N ASN A 50 20.13 -13.50 -0.59
CA ASN A 50 19.39 -12.72 0.40
C ASN A 50 20.34 -11.87 1.25
N ILE A 51 19.83 -10.79 1.88
CA ILE A 51 20.57 -10.11 2.95
C ILE A 51 20.92 -11.13 4.03
N GLY A 52 22.19 -11.15 4.44
CA GLY A 52 22.78 -12.07 5.39
C GLY A 52 23.20 -11.43 6.71
N CYS A 53 22.75 -10.22 7.02
CA CYS A 53 23.12 -9.49 8.25
C CYS A 53 21.97 -8.60 8.73
N GLY A 54 21.96 -8.34 10.03
CA GLY A 54 20.98 -7.49 10.69
C GLY A 54 19.85 -8.24 11.36
N VAL A 55 19.03 -7.49 12.06
CA VAL A 55 17.84 -7.96 12.79
C VAL A 55 16.64 -7.12 12.36
N VAL A 56 15.49 -7.75 12.22
CA VAL A 56 14.22 -7.06 11.95
C VAL A 56 13.28 -7.30 13.12
N VAL A 57 12.78 -6.24 13.68
CA VAL A 57 11.78 -6.25 14.76
C VAL A 57 10.53 -5.49 14.31
N ASP A 58 9.40 -5.75 14.96
CA ASP A 58 8.21 -4.94 14.80
C ASP A 58 8.31 -3.64 15.64
N ARG A 59 7.28 -2.79 15.57
CA ARG A 59 7.20 -1.51 16.29
C ARG A 59 7.28 -1.63 17.82
N ASP A 60 7.02 -2.80 18.37
CA ASP A 60 7.04 -3.08 19.83
C ASP A 60 8.29 -3.89 20.24
N GLY A 61 9.25 -4.07 19.33
CA GLY A 61 10.50 -4.80 19.53
C GLY A 61 10.37 -6.33 19.45
N ILE A 62 9.24 -6.85 18.96
CA ILE A 62 9.05 -8.30 18.75
C ILE A 62 9.95 -8.75 17.60
N LEU A 63 10.78 -9.77 17.84
CA LEU A 63 11.66 -10.32 16.82
C LEU A 63 10.86 -10.94 15.66
N LEU A 64 11.09 -10.44 14.45
CA LEU A 64 10.54 -11.00 13.21
C LEU A 64 11.57 -11.87 12.49
N LEU A 65 12.82 -11.38 12.39
CA LEU A 65 13.89 -12.02 11.64
C LEU A 65 15.26 -11.64 12.20
N ASP A 66 16.13 -12.63 12.46
CA ASP A 66 17.53 -12.45 12.78
C ASP A 66 18.39 -13.07 11.66
N LEU A 67 19.26 -12.28 11.07
CA LEU A 67 20.14 -12.66 9.97
C LEU A 67 21.61 -12.83 10.39
N ASN A 68 21.98 -12.46 11.61
CA ASN A 68 23.38 -12.44 12.05
C ASN A 68 23.99 -13.84 12.24
N ASP A 69 23.17 -14.85 12.54
CA ASP A 69 23.60 -16.24 12.72
C ASP A 69 22.71 -17.18 11.91
N GLY A 70 22.75 -17.04 10.60
CA GLY A 70 21.83 -17.68 9.67
C GLY A 70 20.43 -17.04 9.77
N ARG A 71 19.52 -17.42 8.88
CA ARG A 71 18.18 -16.82 8.83
C ARG A 71 17.25 -17.47 9.87
N LYS A 72 17.05 -16.80 11.00
CA LYS A 72 16.16 -17.24 12.10
C LYS A 72 14.94 -16.35 12.16
N TYR A 73 13.76 -16.94 12.06
CA TYR A 73 12.49 -16.24 12.19
C TYR A 73 12.01 -16.21 13.65
N SER A 74 10.98 -15.44 13.93
CA SER A 74 10.30 -15.44 15.23
C SER A 74 9.96 -16.86 15.68
N ASN A 75 10.02 -17.13 16.98
CA ASN A 75 9.60 -18.42 17.55
C ASN A 75 8.09 -18.66 17.45
N SER A 76 7.30 -17.62 17.25
CA SER A 76 5.84 -17.69 17.12
C SER A 76 5.46 -18.01 15.67
N LEU A 77 4.80 -19.16 15.47
CA LEU A 77 4.29 -19.55 14.13
C LEU A 77 3.31 -18.52 13.55
N PRO A 78 2.32 -17.99 14.30
CA PRO A 78 1.43 -16.96 13.74
C PRO A 78 2.18 -15.69 13.30
N VAL A 79 3.19 -15.25 14.06
CA VAL A 79 4.03 -14.09 13.68
C VAL A 79 4.75 -14.38 12.37
N ARG A 80 5.40 -15.57 12.24
CA ARG A 80 6.10 -15.95 11.00
C ARG A 80 5.18 -15.93 9.79
N GLN A 81 4.00 -16.55 9.93
CA GLN A 81 3.01 -16.60 8.85
C GLN A 81 2.45 -15.22 8.49
N ALA A 82 2.21 -14.37 9.49
CA ALA A 82 1.64 -13.04 9.27
C ALA A 82 2.63 -12.03 8.67
N THR A 83 3.95 -12.29 8.77
CA THR A 83 4.99 -11.34 8.37
C THR A 83 5.85 -11.79 7.20
N VAL A 84 5.76 -13.06 6.75
CA VAL A 84 6.63 -13.60 5.70
C VAL A 84 6.65 -12.76 4.42
N HIS A 85 5.52 -12.19 4.02
CA HIS A 85 5.42 -11.35 2.82
C HIS A 85 6.14 -9.98 2.94
N TRP A 86 6.64 -9.64 4.13
CA TRP A 86 7.40 -8.42 4.41
C TRP A 86 8.89 -8.68 4.63
N ILE A 87 9.21 -9.81 5.24
CA ILE A 87 10.59 -10.16 5.62
C ILE A 87 11.23 -11.21 4.70
N GLY A 88 10.45 -11.79 3.77
CA GLY A 88 10.92 -12.78 2.80
C GLY A 88 11.15 -14.17 3.39
N ASP A 89 11.43 -15.13 2.52
CA ASP A 89 11.72 -16.53 2.87
C ASP A 89 13.19 -16.90 2.60
N ARG A 90 13.58 -18.14 2.98
CA ARG A 90 14.97 -18.62 2.78
C ARG A 90 15.34 -18.77 1.31
N ASN A 91 14.38 -19.06 0.46
CA ASN A 91 14.60 -19.37 -0.95
C ASN A 91 14.54 -18.11 -1.84
N GLY A 92 14.11 -16.95 -1.30
CA GLY A 92 13.87 -15.74 -2.06
C GLY A 92 12.62 -15.81 -2.94
N SER A 93 11.69 -16.74 -2.65
CA SER A 93 10.43 -16.87 -3.38
C SER A 93 9.50 -15.69 -3.11
N VAL A 94 9.53 -15.16 -1.88
CA VAL A 94 8.82 -13.95 -1.50
C VAL A 94 9.72 -12.74 -1.69
N SER A 95 9.29 -11.80 -2.51
CA SER A 95 9.99 -10.52 -2.67
C SER A 95 9.78 -9.64 -1.42
N ALA A 96 10.87 -9.28 -0.76
CA ALA A 96 10.90 -8.39 0.40
C ALA A 96 11.85 -7.21 0.15
N PRO A 97 11.54 -6.29 -0.79
CA PRO A 97 12.50 -5.32 -1.31
C PRO A 97 12.94 -4.27 -0.28
N ALA A 98 12.22 -4.09 0.82
CA ALA A 98 12.62 -3.16 1.87
C ALA A 98 13.97 -3.55 2.50
N LEU A 99 14.23 -4.83 2.74
CA LEU A 99 15.47 -5.27 3.37
C LEU A 99 16.70 -4.99 2.48
N PRO A 100 16.75 -5.40 1.18
CA PRO A 100 17.83 -5.02 0.29
C PRO A 100 17.95 -3.50 0.08
N HIS A 101 16.86 -2.75 0.14
CA HIS A 101 16.91 -1.28 0.01
C HIS A 101 17.75 -0.63 1.13
N TYR A 102 17.71 -1.19 2.32
CA TYR A 102 18.47 -0.74 3.48
C TYR A 102 19.69 -1.63 3.79
N ALA A 103 20.21 -2.34 2.78
CA ALA A 103 21.29 -3.31 2.97
C ALA A 103 22.56 -2.73 3.62
N ALA A 104 22.94 -1.50 3.29
CA ALA A 104 24.08 -0.83 3.88
C ALA A 104 23.90 -0.57 5.37
N GLN A 105 22.73 -0.03 5.75
CA GLN A 105 22.37 0.22 7.13
C GLN A 105 22.24 -1.09 7.92
N MET A 106 21.64 -2.11 7.31
CA MET A 106 21.51 -3.45 7.89
C MET A 106 22.88 -4.12 8.10
N ALA A 107 23.82 -3.90 7.18
CA ALA A 107 25.20 -4.39 7.32
C ALA A 107 26.05 -3.58 8.31
N GLY A 108 25.54 -2.44 8.77
CA GLY A 108 26.28 -1.52 9.62
C GLY A 108 27.41 -0.81 8.87
N PHE A 109 27.19 -0.47 7.60
CA PHE A 109 28.18 0.26 6.80
C PHE A 109 28.47 1.63 7.42
N ASP A 110 29.75 1.90 7.63
CA ASP A 110 30.29 3.19 8.04
C ASP A 110 31.35 3.65 7.06
N ARG A 111 31.33 4.92 6.66
CA ARG A 111 32.25 5.45 5.63
C ARG A 111 33.73 5.47 6.05
N LEU A 112 34.03 5.45 7.34
CA LEU A 112 35.40 5.42 7.83
C LEU A 112 35.90 4.00 8.06
N ASN A 113 35.04 3.11 8.55
CA ASN A 113 35.39 1.78 8.98
C ASN A 113 34.98 0.67 7.97
N GLY A 114 34.21 1.02 6.95
CA GLY A 114 33.64 0.08 5.98
C GLY A 114 32.51 -0.76 6.56
N VAL A 115 32.44 -2.03 6.16
CA VAL A 115 31.41 -2.99 6.61
C VAL A 115 31.82 -3.70 7.90
N TYR A 116 33.02 -3.45 8.39
CA TYR A 116 33.56 -4.13 9.56
C TYR A 116 33.05 -3.45 10.84
N ASN A 117 31.96 -3.97 11.36
CA ASN A 117 31.54 -3.65 12.70
C ASN A 117 32.33 -4.54 13.69
N TYR A 118 32.98 -3.96 14.67
CA TYR A 118 33.82 -4.65 15.63
C TYR A 118 33.14 -5.74 16.45
N GLY A 119 31.80 -5.85 16.37
CA GLY A 119 30.98 -6.83 17.05
C GLY A 119 30.25 -7.83 16.15
N GLN A 120 30.39 -7.76 14.82
CA GLN A 120 29.65 -8.56 13.83
C GLN A 120 28.11 -8.53 14.01
N VAL A 121 27.57 -7.51 14.64
CA VAL A 121 26.14 -7.32 14.79
C VAL A 121 25.70 -6.32 13.72
N GLY A 122 24.86 -6.77 12.80
CA GLY A 122 24.23 -5.92 11.81
C GLY A 122 23.26 -4.91 12.45
N GLY A 123 22.70 -4.03 11.62
CA GLY A 123 21.69 -3.08 12.07
C GLY A 123 20.42 -3.76 12.55
N VAL A 124 19.71 -3.10 13.46
CA VAL A 124 18.35 -3.47 13.88
C VAL A 124 17.39 -2.57 13.16
N ALA A 125 16.59 -3.14 12.24
CA ALA A 125 15.51 -2.44 11.55
C ALA A 125 14.21 -2.64 12.33
N GLU A 126 13.63 -1.55 12.81
CA GLU A 126 12.30 -1.51 13.39
C GLU A 126 11.29 -1.20 12.29
N LEU A 127 10.30 -2.08 12.14
CA LEU A 127 9.20 -1.88 11.21
C LEU A 127 8.04 -1.15 11.90
N THR A 128 7.25 -0.42 11.11
CA THR A 128 6.01 0.22 11.58
C THR A 128 4.88 -0.78 11.84
N LEU A 129 5.01 -2.02 11.37
CA LEU A 129 4.03 -3.09 11.57
C LEU A 129 3.96 -3.49 13.05
N SER A 130 2.75 -3.82 13.54
CA SER A 130 2.54 -4.49 14.81
C SER A 130 2.33 -5.99 14.58
N ALA A 131 3.16 -6.83 15.16
CA ALA A 131 3.04 -8.28 15.05
C ALA A 131 1.71 -8.79 15.61
N ASP A 132 1.22 -8.19 16.70
CA ASP A 132 -0.06 -8.53 17.30
C ASP A 132 -1.24 -8.21 16.38
N VAL A 133 -1.22 -7.03 15.73
CA VAL A 133 -2.26 -6.65 14.75
C VAL A 133 -2.16 -7.51 13.49
N GLN A 134 -0.95 -7.84 13.04
CA GLN A 134 -0.72 -8.77 11.91
C GLN A 134 -1.31 -10.17 12.21
N MET A 135 -1.09 -10.71 13.42
CA MET A 135 -1.67 -12.00 13.83
C MET A 135 -3.20 -11.95 13.86
N ALA A 136 -3.78 -10.90 14.46
CA ALA A 136 -5.23 -10.72 14.50
C ALA A 136 -5.83 -10.59 13.09
N ALA A 137 -5.14 -9.91 12.18
CA ALA A 137 -5.55 -9.77 10.79
C ALA A 137 -5.47 -11.11 10.04
N LEU A 138 -4.42 -11.91 10.27
CA LEU A 138 -4.29 -13.24 9.70
C LEU A 138 -5.41 -14.16 10.19
N GLU A 139 -5.72 -14.16 11.49
CA GLU A 139 -6.83 -14.90 12.06
C GLU A 139 -8.18 -14.44 11.48
N ALA A 140 -8.37 -13.13 11.30
CA ALA A 140 -9.59 -12.58 10.70
C ALA A 140 -9.78 -12.97 9.24
N MET A 141 -8.69 -13.08 8.48
CA MET A 141 -8.70 -13.55 7.09
C MET A 141 -9.03 -15.04 6.99
N GLY A 142 -8.62 -15.87 7.96
CA GLY A 142 -8.88 -17.31 7.95
C GLY A 142 -8.47 -17.95 6.62
N ASP A 143 -9.39 -18.69 6.01
CA ASP A 143 -9.17 -19.40 4.73
C ASP A 143 -9.40 -18.53 3.48
N TYR A 144 -9.79 -17.28 3.64
CA TYR A 144 -9.97 -16.38 2.52
C TYR A 144 -8.63 -16.06 1.86
N LYS A 145 -8.64 -15.86 0.52
CA LYS A 145 -7.50 -15.33 -0.25
C LYS A 145 -7.67 -13.84 -0.42
N GLY A 146 -6.61 -13.08 -0.19
CA GLY A 146 -6.70 -11.64 -0.33
C GLY A 146 -5.72 -10.88 0.53
N THR A 147 -6.09 -9.66 0.88
CA THR A 147 -5.29 -8.78 1.74
C THR A 147 -6.19 -7.88 2.58
N VAL A 148 -5.74 -7.57 3.79
CA VAL A 148 -6.27 -6.51 4.64
C VAL A 148 -5.14 -5.65 5.14
N ALA A 149 -5.29 -4.32 5.09
CA ALA A 149 -4.27 -3.39 5.52
C ALA A 149 -4.85 -2.18 6.24
N VAL A 150 -4.05 -1.64 7.17
CA VAL A 150 -4.34 -0.42 7.95
C VAL A 150 -3.08 0.41 8.08
N TYR A 151 -3.17 1.71 7.83
CA TYR A 151 -2.08 2.64 8.07
C TYR A 151 -2.58 3.92 8.73
N ASN A 152 -1.68 4.65 9.38
CA ASN A 152 -1.95 5.95 9.96
C ASN A 152 -1.81 7.03 8.87
N TYR A 153 -2.90 7.69 8.50
CA TYR A 153 -2.89 8.69 7.43
C TYR A 153 -2.28 10.04 7.85
N LYS A 154 -1.95 10.25 9.12
CA LYS A 154 -1.22 11.44 9.58
C LYS A 154 0.28 11.23 9.55
N THR A 155 0.75 10.05 9.98
CA THR A 155 2.18 9.74 10.10
C THR A 155 2.72 8.95 8.90
N GLY A 156 1.89 8.20 8.18
CA GLY A 156 2.28 7.29 7.11
C GLY A 156 2.68 5.89 7.60
N GLN A 157 2.70 5.63 8.90
CA GLN A 157 3.08 4.32 9.46
C GLN A 157 2.12 3.23 8.99
N LEU A 158 2.64 2.18 8.35
CA LEU A 158 1.88 0.98 7.97
C LEU A 158 1.78 0.07 9.18
N LEU A 159 0.62 0.05 9.85
CA LEU A 159 0.43 -0.69 11.10
C LEU A 159 0.18 -2.18 10.87
N CYS A 160 -0.49 -2.50 9.78
CA CYS A 160 -0.84 -3.85 9.39
C CYS A 160 -1.01 -3.94 7.88
N ALA A 161 -0.50 -5.01 7.28
CA ALA A 161 -0.88 -5.42 5.93
C ALA A 161 -0.59 -6.93 5.77
N VAL A 162 -1.64 -7.72 5.86
CA VAL A 162 -1.59 -9.19 5.77
C VAL A 162 -2.05 -9.64 4.40
N THR A 163 -1.36 -10.61 3.86
CA THR A 163 -1.70 -11.33 2.62
C THR A 163 -1.96 -12.80 2.92
N THR A 164 -2.98 -13.35 2.29
CA THR A 164 -3.33 -14.78 2.29
C THR A 164 -3.51 -15.29 0.85
N PRO A 165 -3.18 -16.58 0.55
CA PRO A 165 -2.63 -17.57 1.46
C PRO A 165 -1.22 -17.19 1.92
N THR A 166 -0.85 -17.74 3.08
CA THR A 166 0.47 -17.57 3.69
C THR A 166 1.03 -18.91 4.14
N TYR A 167 2.28 -18.94 4.59
CA TYR A 167 2.96 -20.17 5.03
C TYR A 167 4.01 -19.91 6.10
N ASP A 168 4.47 -20.96 6.73
CA ASP A 168 5.62 -20.92 7.63
C ASP A 168 6.93 -20.90 6.84
N PRO A 169 7.73 -19.81 6.88
CA PRO A 169 9.00 -19.75 6.16
C PRO A 169 10.06 -20.75 6.67
N ASP A 170 9.87 -21.32 7.86
CA ASP A 170 10.72 -22.43 8.37
C ASP A 170 10.25 -23.80 7.87
N ASN A 171 9.03 -23.92 7.37
CA ASN A 171 8.46 -25.14 6.83
C ASN A 171 7.66 -24.87 5.56
N VAL A 172 8.36 -24.53 4.49
CA VAL A 172 7.74 -24.18 3.19
C VAL A 172 6.98 -25.37 2.63
N PRO A 173 5.67 -25.22 2.32
CA PRO A 173 4.86 -26.33 1.81
C PRO A 173 5.36 -26.80 0.43
N GLN A 174 5.30 -28.10 0.21
CA GLN A 174 5.49 -28.68 -1.12
C GLN A 174 4.12 -28.79 -1.78
N PHE A 175 3.95 -28.18 -2.94
CA PHE A 175 2.67 -28.18 -3.67
C PHE A 175 2.90 -28.27 -5.19
N ALA A 176 1.88 -28.77 -5.90
CA ALA A 176 1.85 -28.72 -7.34
C ALA A 176 1.44 -27.33 -7.82
N GLU A 177 1.91 -26.92 -9.01
CA GLU A 177 1.64 -25.60 -9.56
C GLU A 177 0.13 -25.34 -9.78
N GLU A 178 -0.62 -26.42 -10.03
CA GLU A 178 -2.08 -26.38 -10.25
C GLU A 178 -2.89 -26.37 -8.95
N ASP A 179 -2.25 -26.44 -7.78
CA ASP A 179 -2.96 -26.44 -6.50
C ASP A 179 -3.53 -25.04 -6.19
N GLU A 180 -4.83 -24.90 -6.41
CA GLU A 180 -5.55 -23.64 -6.18
C GLU A 180 -5.42 -23.14 -4.75
N GLN A 181 -5.17 -23.99 -3.75
CA GLN A 181 -4.99 -23.58 -2.36
C GLN A 181 -3.76 -22.66 -2.22
N TYR A 182 -2.69 -22.94 -2.95
CA TYR A 182 -1.43 -22.21 -2.87
C TYR A 182 -1.24 -21.16 -3.98
N LYS A 183 -2.23 -20.95 -4.80
CA LYS A 183 -2.15 -19.96 -5.89
C LYS A 183 -1.85 -18.58 -5.37
N GLY A 184 -0.72 -18.01 -5.82
CA GLY A 184 -0.23 -16.71 -5.38
C GLY A 184 0.30 -16.69 -3.95
N LEU A 185 0.78 -17.84 -3.42
CA LEU A 185 1.37 -17.99 -2.08
C LEU A 185 2.54 -17.02 -1.82
N TYR A 186 3.35 -16.76 -2.84
CA TYR A 186 4.53 -15.91 -2.76
C TYR A 186 4.28 -14.44 -3.10
N VAL A 187 3.02 -14.08 -3.45
CA VAL A 187 2.65 -12.72 -3.86
C VAL A 187 2.21 -11.91 -2.64
N ASN A 188 2.86 -10.79 -2.38
CA ASN A 188 2.33 -9.80 -1.44
C ASN A 188 1.16 -9.07 -2.11
N ARG A 189 -0.07 -9.49 -1.83
CA ARG A 189 -1.27 -8.97 -2.49
C ARG A 189 -1.55 -7.50 -2.23
N PHE A 190 -1.06 -6.97 -1.13
CA PHE A 190 -1.20 -5.55 -0.82
C PHE A 190 -0.39 -4.68 -1.78
N THR A 191 0.82 -5.11 -2.15
CA THR A 191 1.72 -4.33 -3.01
C THR A 191 1.76 -4.81 -4.46
N GLN A 192 1.58 -6.11 -4.71
CA GLN A 192 1.84 -6.74 -6.01
C GLN A 192 0.58 -7.16 -6.77
N SER A 193 -0.63 -7.00 -6.19
CA SER A 193 -1.88 -7.32 -6.88
C SER A 193 -2.67 -6.08 -7.26
N SER A 194 -3.59 -6.26 -8.22
CA SER A 194 -4.62 -5.29 -8.59
C SER A 194 -5.96 -5.99 -8.68
N TYR A 195 -7.01 -5.31 -8.26
CA TYR A 195 -8.36 -5.86 -8.14
C TYR A 195 -9.38 -5.00 -8.88
N ILE A 196 -10.41 -5.63 -9.42
CA ILE A 196 -11.61 -4.93 -9.89
C ILE A 196 -12.29 -4.30 -8.66
N PRO A 197 -12.35 -2.97 -8.56
CA PRO A 197 -12.77 -2.30 -7.32
C PRO A 197 -14.26 -2.42 -7.02
N GLY A 198 -15.08 -2.58 -8.05
CA GLY A 198 -16.53 -2.49 -7.88
C GLY A 198 -16.94 -1.17 -7.23
N SER A 199 -18.01 -1.18 -6.47
CA SER A 199 -18.63 0.03 -5.91
C SER A 199 -17.77 0.88 -4.97
N ILE A 200 -16.56 0.46 -4.56
CA ILE A 200 -15.65 1.37 -3.86
C ILE A 200 -15.18 2.49 -4.80
N PHE A 201 -15.14 2.24 -6.12
CA PHE A 201 -14.76 3.23 -7.11
C PHE A 201 -15.73 4.42 -7.20
N LYS A 202 -16.97 4.25 -6.76
CA LYS A 202 -17.94 5.36 -6.66
C LYS A 202 -17.47 6.50 -5.76
N ILE A 203 -16.52 6.24 -4.82
CA ILE A 203 -15.87 7.31 -4.04
C ILE A 203 -15.07 8.22 -4.97
N VAL A 204 -14.35 7.63 -5.94
CA VAL A 204 -13.54 8.36 -6.93
C VAL A 204 -14.42 9.17 -7.87
N THR A 205 -15.48 8.56 -8.39
CA THR A 205 -16.47 9.23 -9.27
C THR A 205 -17.18 10.37 -8.56
N LEU A 206 -17.57 10.16 -7.28
CA LEU A 206 -18.19 11.20 -6.47
C LEU A 206 -17.22 12.35 -6.18
N ALA A 207 -15.96 12.04 -5.85
CA ALA A 207 -14.92 13.05 -5.64
C ALA A 207 -14.73 13.91 -6.90
N ALA A 208 -14.64 13.28 -8.08
CA ALA A 208 -14.51 13.98 -9.37
C ALA A 208 -15.72 14.89 -9.64
N ALA A 209 -16.93 14.40 -9.36
CA ALA A 209 -18.14 15.18 -9.54
C ALA A 209 -18.21 16.41 -8.60
N LEU A 210 -17.85 16.23 -7.33
CA LEU A 210 -17.81 17.33 -6.34
C LEU A 210 -16.74 18.38 -6.65
N GLU A 211 -15.60 17.97 -7.21
CA GLU A 211 -14.53 18.90 -7.64
C GLU A 211 -14.94 19.70 -8.89
N THR A 212 -15.73 19.09 -9.78
CA THR A 212 -16.17 19.71 -11.06
C THR A 212 -17.41 20.57 -10.88
N ASP A 213 -18.42 20.06 -10.16
CA ASP A 213 -19.69 20.73 -9.87
C ASP A 213 -20.06 20.58 -8.39
N PRO A 214 -19.62 21.50 -7.51
CA PRO A 214 -19.96 21.44 -6.09
C PRO A 214 -21.46 21.53 -5.78
N GLU A 215 -22.30 22.00 -6.73
CA GLU A 215 -23.75 22.12 -6.55
C GLU A 215 -24.48 20.78 -6.78
N ILE A 216 -23.77 19.76 -7.24
CA ILE A 216 -24.30 18.39 -7.41
C ILE A 216 -24.90 17.83 -6.12
N VAL A 217 -24.46 18.31 -4.94
CA VAL A 217 -24.99 17.93 -3.63
C VAL A 217 -26.50 18.22 -3.48
N ASN A 218 -27.03 19.19 -4.23
CA ASN A 218 -28.42 19.64 -4.21
C ASN A 218 -29.30 18.89 -5.22
N ARG A 219 -28.75 17.96 -5.99
CA ARG A 219 -29.48 17.25 -7.05
C ARG A 219 -30.17 16.00 -6.54
N SER A 220 -31.32 15.71 -7.16
CA SER A 220 -32.00 14.42 -7.04
C SER A 220 -31.75 13.55 -8.27
N PHE A 221 -31.76 12.24 -8.04
CA PHE A 221 -31.54 11.20 -9.06
C PHE A 221 -32.71 10.21 -9.02
N VAL A 222 -33.15 9.76 -10.19
CA VAL A 222 -34.23 8.77 -10.31
C VAL A 222 -33.64 7.43 -10.76
N CYS A 223 -33.92 6.38 -10.01
CA CYS A 223 -33.51 5.03 -10.35
C CYS A 223 -34.73 4.09 -10.41
N LEU A 224 -35.02 3.60 -11.59
CA LEU A 224 -36.09 2.61 -11.84
C LEU A 224 -35.59 1.16 -11.89
N GLY A 225 -34.33 0.92 -11.46
CA GLY A 225 -33.65 -0.37 -11.52
C GLY A 225 -32.71 -0.53 -12.71
N GLU A 226 -32.83 0.35 -13.71
CA GLU A 226 -31.99 0.42 -14.88
C GLU A 226 -31.88 1.85 -15.39
N TYR A 227 -30.81 2.13 -16.18
CA TYR A 227 -30.60 3.42 -16.83
C TYR A 227 -30.18 3.16 -18.28
N GLU A 228 -30.94 3.69 -19.23
CA GLU A 228 -30.74 3.50 -20.67
C GLU A 228 -29.61 4.40 -21.19
N ILE A 229 -28.73 3.83 -22.02
CA ILE A 229 -27.61 4.51 -22.66
C ILE A 229 -27.63 4.10 -24.16
N GLY A 230 -28.26 4.89 -24.98
CA GLY A 230 -28.52 4.54 -26.38
C GLY A 230 -29.44 3.33 -26.51
N ASN A 231 -28.95 2.24 -27.09
CA ASN A 231 -29.67 0.96 -27.25
C ASN A 231 -29.31 -0.07 -26.15
N GLU A 232 -28.47 0.32 -25.20
CA GLU A 232 -27.97 -0.53 -24.12
C GLU A 232 -28.38 0.05 -22.77
N LYS A 233 -28.07 -0.64 -21.69
CA LYS A 233 -28.41 -0.18 -20.35
C LYS A 233 -27.43 -0.64 -19.28
N ILE A 234 -27.33 0.13 -18.22
CA ILE A 234 -26.71 -0.28 -16.95
C ILE A 234 -27.81 -0.67 -15.96
N THR A 235 -27.60 -1.76 -15.23
CA THR A 235 -28.57 -2.25 -14.25
C THR A 235 -28.16 -1.91 -12.81
N CYS A 236 -29.14 -1.80 -11.93
CA CYS A 236 -28.97 -1.62 -10.51
C CYS A 236 -29.56 -2.82 -9.75
N GLU A 237 -29.20 -3.01 -8.47
CA GLU A 237 -29.73 -4.12 -7.65
C GLU A 237 -31.26 -4.05 -7.45
N GLY A 238 -31.86 -2.87 -7.66
CA GLY A 238 -33.29 -2.64 -7.57
C GLY A 238 -33.65 -1.18 -7.88
N ALA A 239 -34.93 -0.86 -7.88
CA ALA A 239 -35.40 0.51 -8.05
C ALA A 239 -35.26 1.29 -6.72
N HIS A 240 -34.54 2.43 -6.77
CA HIS A 240 -34.35 3.31 -5.62
C HIS A 240 -35.25 4.54 -5.64
N TRP A 241 -36.00 4.72 -6.74
CA TRP A 241 -36.88 5.86 -7.00
C TRP A 241 -36.14 7.19 -6.96
N GLU A 242 -36.84 8.27 -6.59
CA GLU A 242 -36.20 9.57 -6.40
C GLU A 242 -35.41 9.59 -5.09
N GLN A 243 -34.15 10.00 -5.17
CA GLN A 243 -33.21 9.98 -4.06
C GLN A 243 -32.21 11.13 -4.17
N SER A 244 -31.72 11.63 -3.03
CA SER A 244 -30.63 12.59 -3.00
C SER A 244 -29.30 11.98 -3.44
N LEU A 245 -28.27 12.78 -3.72
CA LEU A 245 -26.92 12.31 -3.99
C LEU A 245 -26.37 11.46 -2.83
N LYS A 246 -26.60 11.87 -1.59
CA LYS A 246 -26.20 11.15 -0.37
C LYS A 246 -26.85 9.77 -0.30
N ASP A 247 -28.15 9.69 -0.58
CA ASP A 247 -28.88 8.41 -0.58
C ASP A 247 -28.43 7.53 -1.75
N ALA A 248 -28.21 8.10 -2.94
CA ALA A 248 -27.70 7.38 -4.10
C ALA A 248 -26.32 6.73 -3.82
N PHE A 249 -25.45 7.46 -3.14
CA PHE A 249 -24.16 6.92 -2.69
C PHE A 249 -24.30 5.82 -1.62
N CYS A 250 -25.18 6.05 -0.64
CA CYS A 250 -25.49 5.09 0.43
C CYS A 250 -26.13 3.81 -0.12
N ASN A 251 -27.06 3.93 -1.08
CA ASN A 251 -27.71 2.83 -1.77
C ASN A 251 -26.80 2.17 -2.82
N SER A 252 -25.60 2.72 -3.05
CA SER A 252 -24.69 2.25 -4.09
C SER A 252 -25.32 2.21 -5.48
N CYS A 253 -26.17 3.18 -5.81
CA CYS A 253 -26.99 3.22 -7.00
C CYS A 253 -26.17 3.32 -8.30
N ASN A 254 -26.21 2.28 -9.13
CA ASN A 254 -25.47 2.26 -10.40
C ASN A 254 -26.04 3.30 -11.38
N CYS A 255 -27.36 3.46 -11.43
CA CYS A 255 -28.03 4.40 -12.34
C CYS A 255 -27.59 5.85 -12.09
N ALA A 256 -27.58 6.28 -10.83
CA ALA A 256 -27.17 7.64 -10.47
C ALA A 256 -25.68 7.90 -10.81
N PHE A 257 -24.81 6.92 -10.55
CA PHE A 257 -23.38 7.04 -10.85
C PHE A 257 -23.08 6.97 -12.36
N ALA A 258 -23.85 6.22 -13.13
CA ALA A 258 -23.82 6.26 -14.59
C ALA A 258 -24.18 7.65 -15.12
N GLU A 259 -25.29 8.23 -14.64
CA GLU A 259 -25.71 9.59 -15.01
C GLU A 259 -24.64 10.63 -14.68
N ILE A 260 -24.06 10.56 -13.47
CA ILE A 260 -22.96 11.44 -13.03
C ILE A 260 -21.76 11.31 -13.96
N ALA A 261 -21.34 10.09 -14.29
CA ALA A 261 -20.19 9.86 -15.14
C ALA A 261 -20.39 10.35 -16.58
N LEU A 262 -21.57 10.17 -17.14
CA LEU A 262 -21.91 10.69 -18.47
C LEU A 262 -21.88 12.22 -18.52
N GLN A 263 -22.24 12.89 -17.42
CA GLN A 263 -22.13 14.35 -17.31
C GLN A 263 -20.69 14.83 -17.14
N LEU A 264 -19.85 14.10 -16.39
CA LEU A 264 -18.42 14.39 -16.28
C LEU A 264 -17.71 14.19 -17.62
N GLY A 265 -18.09 13.18 -18.36
CA GLY A 265 -17.41 12.75 -19.59
C GLY A 265 -16.09 12.01 -19.31
N ILE A 266 -15.63 11.29 -20.32
CA ILE A 266 -14.47 10.40 -20.26
C ILE A 266 -13.21 11.15 -19.84
N GLN A 267 -12.94 12.30 -20.47
CA GLN A 267 -11.72 13.07 -20.23
C GLN A 267 -11.64 13.53 -18.77
N THR A 268 -12.69 14.18 -18.27
CA THR A 268 -12.72 14.72 -16.91
C THR A 268 -12.56 13.61 -15.87
N LEU A 269 -13.30 12.49 -16.01
CA LEU A 269 -13.18 11.39 -15.05
C LEU A 269 -11.78 10.77 -15.09
N THR A 270 -11.18 10.60 -16.27
CA THR A 270 -9.81 10.08 -16.42
C THR A 270 -8.78 11.00 -15.75
N GLU A 271 -8.88 12.31 -15.97
CA GLU A 271 -7.98 13.30 -15.34
C GLU A 271 -8.06 13.25 -13.80
N TYR A 272 -9.25 13.10 -13.23
CA TYR A 272 -9.41 12.97 -11.78
C TYR A 272 -8.95 11.61 -11.24
N VAL A 273 -9.17 10.51 -11.95
CA VAL A 273 -8.64 9.19 -11.57
C VAL A 273 -7.10 9.22 -11.49
N GLU A 274 -6.45 9.86 -12.45
CA GLU A 274 -5.00 10.05 -12.46
C GLU A 274 -4.55 10.99 -11.32
N LYS A 275 -5.22 12.13 -11.14
CA LYS A 275 -4.96 13.11 -10.07
C LYS A 275 -5.09 12.52 -8.68
N PHE A 276 -6.08 11.66 -8.46
CA PHE A 276 -6.30 11.00 -7.18
C PHE A 276 -5.33 9.85 -6.90
N GLY A 277 -4.58 9.40 -7.89
CA GLY A 277 -3.52 8.42 -7.77
C GLY A 277 -3.99 6.97 -7.56
N VAL A 278 -5.30 6.69 -7.67
CA VAL A 278 -5.88 5.37 -7.36
C VAL A 278 -5.44 4.25 -8.29
N VAL A 279 -4.94 4.59 -9.47
CA VAL A 279 -4.38 3.65 -10.48
C VAL A 279 -2.87 3.79 -10.63
N GLN A 280 -2.22 4.67 -9.87
CA GLN A 280 -0.78 4.87 -9.94
C GLN A 280 -0.04 3.90 -9.01
N SER A 281 1.25 3.66 -9.31
CA SER A 281 2.13 2.95 -8.38
C SER A 281 2.50 3.85 -7.20
N VAL A 282 2.53 3.27 -6.01
CA VAL A 282 3.06 3.90 -4.80
C VAL A 282 4.48 3.38 -4.57
N PHE A 283 5.41 4.28 -4.24
CA PHE A 283 6.78 3.93 -3.91
C PHE A 283 7.11 4.29 -2.46
N PHE A 284 7.58 3.31 -1.69
CA PHE A 284 8.08 3.49 -0.32
C PHE A 284 9.08 2.38 0.02
N ASP A 285 10.15 2.73 0.72
CA ASP A 285 11.15 1.81 1.27
C ASP A 285 11.64 0.73 0.28
N GLY A 286 11.96 1.13 -0.96
CA GLY A 286 12.37 0.23 -2.03
C GLY A 286 11.25 -0.60 -2.65
N ILE A 287 10.03 -0.49 -2.15
CA ILE A 287 8.85 -1.19 -2.67
C ILE A 287 8.17 -0.31 -3.72
N THR A 288 7.92 -0.86 -4.90
CA THR A 288 7.07 -0.24 -5.93
C THR A 288 5.83 -1.11 -6.10
N THR A 289 4.65 -0.54 -5.85
CA THR A 289 3.41 -1.31 -5.99
C THR A 289 3.03 -1.52 -7.45
N THR A 290 2.25 -2.56 -7.71
CA THR A 290 1.65 -2.77 -9.03
C THR A 290 0.74 -1.60 -9.39
N LYS A 291 0.82 -1.17 -10.65
CA LYS A 291 -0.05 -0.13 -11.20
C LYS A 291 -1.46 -0.68 -11.44
N GLY A 292 -2.47 0.13 -11.19
CA GLY A 292 -3.85 -0.13 -11.60
C GLY A 292 -4.10 0.15 -13.08
N ASN A 293 -5.37 0.14 -13.47
CA ASN A 293 -5.81 0.47 -14.83
C ASN A 293 -7.14 1.23 -14.78
N PHE A 294 -7.26 2.24 -15.61
CA PHE A 294 -8.52 2.92 -15.91
C PHE A 294 -8.51 3.29 -17.40
N GLN A 295 -9.31 2.60 -18.20
CA GLN A 295 -9.40 2.82 -19.64
C GLN A 295 -10.82 2.60 -20.10
N ILE A 296 -11.34 3.53 -20.89
CA ILE A 296 -12.66 3.43 -21.48
C ILE A 296 -12.52 2.89 -22.91
N ALA A 297 -12.86 1.62 -23.10
CA ALA A 297 -12.76 1.00 -24.40
C ALA A 297 -13.69 1.69 -25.42
N ASN A 298 -13.17 1.94 -26.62
CA ASN A 298 -13.89 2.56 -27.73
C ASN A 298 -14.51 3.94 -27.44
N ASN A 299 -14.16 4.58 -26.34
CA ASN A 299 -14.76 5.83 -25.85
C ASN A 299 -16.30 5.79 -25.81
N ALA A 300 -16.86 4.63 -25.44
CA ALA A 300 -18.30 4.41 -25.40
C ALA A 300 -18.90 4.82 -24.05
N ASP A 301 -20.05 5.48 -24.10
CA ASP A 301 -20.78 5.94 -22.93
C ASP A 301 -21.16 4.80 -21.96
N LEU A 302 -21.54 3.65 -22.49
CA LEU A 302 -21.82 2.47 -21.66
C LEU A 302 -20.59 2.01 -20.90
N ASN A 303 -19.41 2.00 -21.56
CA ASN A 303 -18.16 1.61 -20.89
C ASN A 303 -17.74 2.63 -19.82
N LEU A 304 -17.98 3.93 -20.06
CA LEU A 304 -17.80 4.97 -19.05
C LEU A 304 -18.73 4.75 -17.84
N ALA A 305 -19.98 4.42 -18.10
CA ALA A 305 -20.96 4.14 -17.04
C ALA A 305 -20.52 2.94 -16.17
N TRP A 306 -20.06 1.83 -16.77
CA TRP A 306 -19.55 0.68 -16.05
C TRP A 306 -18.23 0.98 -15.31
N ALA A 307 -17.30 1.72 -15.93
CA ALA A 307 -16.05 2.12 -15.29
C ALA A 307 -16.30 3.05 -14.09
N SER A 308 -17.29 3.94 -14.17
CA SER A 308 -17.64 4.86 -13.06
C SER A 308 -18.05 4.16 -11.76
N ILE A 309 -18.45 2.91 -11.85
CA ILE A 309 -18.85 2.08 -10.70
C ILE A 309 -17.81 1.01 -10.37
N GLY A 310 -16.62 1.10 -10.99
CA GLY A 310 -15.49 0.21 -10.75
C GLY A 310 -15.59 -1.16 -11.38
N GLN A 311 -16.27 -1.23 -12.52
CA GLN A 311 -16.36 -2.42 -13.37
C GLN A 311 -15.62 -2.16 -14.70
N HIS A 312 -15.90 -2.92 -15.73
CA HIS A 312 -15.24 -2.83 -17.03
C HIS A 312 -13.77 -3.27 -16.96
N LEU A 313 -12.81 -2.40 -17.29
CA LEU A 313 -11.36 -2.68 -17.29
C LEU A 313 -10.65 -2.11 -16.06
N ASP A 314 -11.39 -1.64 -15.08
CA ASP A 314 -10.82 -0.97 -13.93
C ASP A 314 -10.10 -1.94 -13.00
N LEU A 315 -8.88 -1.56 -12.66
CA LEU A 315 -8.05 -2.26 -11.69
C LEU A 315 -7.44 -1.25 -10.73
N VAL A 316 -7.50 -1.53 -9.43
CA VAL A 316 -6.85 -0.72 -8.40
C VAL A 316 -5.91 -1.57 -7.56
N ASN A 317 -4.75 -1.01 -7.22
CA ASN A 317 -3.87 -1.62 -6.23
C ASN A 317 -4.36 -1.28 -4.82
N PRO A 318 -4.39 -2.23 -3.87
CA PRO A 318 -4.88 -1.99 -2.51
C PRO A 318 -4.13 -0.87 -1.79
N CYS A 319 -2.80 -0.79 -1.90
CA CYS A 319 -2.01 0.25 -1.26
C CYS A 319 -2.35 1.66 -1.81
N ALA A 320 -2.48 1.80 -3.13
CA ALA A 320 -2.84 3.06 -3.77
C ALA A 320 -4.23 3.52 -3.35
N PHE A 321 -5.21 2.61 -3.32
CA PHE A 321 -6.57 2.94 -2.91
C PHE A 321 -6.68 3.26 -1.41
N MET A 322 -5.94 2.53 -0.54
CA MET A 322 -5.85 2.85 0.89
C MET A 322 -5.25 4.24 1.12
N THR A 323 -4.21 4.61 0.36
CA THR A 323 -3.58 5.93 0.42
C THR A 323 -4.55 7.03 -0.01
N PHE A 324 -5.36 6.79 -1.04
CA PHE A 324 -6.45 7.68 -1.44
C PHE A 324 -7.50 7.85 -0.31
N MET A 325 -7.89 6.77 0.37
CA MET A 325 -8.80 6.86 1.53
C MET A 325 -8.19 7.67 2.67
N GLY A 326 -6.86 7.53 2.88
CA GLY A 326 -6.13 8.38 3.81
C GLY A 326 -6.18 9.86 3.44
N ALA A 327 -6.09 10.19 2.15
CA ALA A 327 -6.23 11.57 1.69
C ALA A 327 -7.67 12.10 1.89
N VAL A 328 -8.69 11.29 1.67
CA VAL A 328 -10.09 11.64 2.00
C VAL A 328 -10.20 12.02 3.48
N ALA A 329 -9.63 11.21 4.39
CA ALA A 329 -9.66 11.47 5.84
C ALA A 329 -8.75 12.63 6.28
N ASN A 330 -7.78 13.03 5.46
CA ASN A 330 -6.77 14.04 5.76
C ASN A 330 -6.98 15.35 4.97
N ASP A 331 -8.21 15.83 4.89
CA ASP A 331 -8.58 17.07 4.20
C ASP A 331 -8.11 17.13 2.73
N GLY A 332 -8.01 16.00 2.06
CA GLY A 332 -7.54 15.87 0.68
C GLY A 332 -6.02 15.83 0.51
N LYS A 333 -5.23 15.77 1.59
CA LYS A 333 -3.75 15.68 1.54
C LYS A 333 -3.29 14.24 1.60
N VAL A 334 -2.45 13.84 0.68
CA VAL A 334 -1.83 12.51 0.67
C VAL A 334 -0.73 12.43 1.71
N THR A 335 -0.71 11.32 2.46
CA THR A 335 0.45 10.91 3.26
C THR A 335 0.86 9.52 2.75
N SER A 336 2.09 9.40 2.24
CA SER A 336 2.60 8.13 1.72
C SER A 336 2.83 7.14 2.85
N PRO A 337 2.47 5.86 2.67
CA PRO A 337 2.84 4.84 3.64
C PRO A 337 4.35 4.64 3.68
N TYR A 338 4.86 4.16 4.82
CA TYR A 338 6.21 3.64 4.98
C TYR A 338 6.24 2.47 5.95
N LEU A 339 7.25 1.61 5.82
CA LEU A 339 7.38 0.33 6.50
C LEU A 339 8.49 0.33 7.56
N VAL A 340 9.62 1.03 7.30
CA VAL A 340 10.79 1.03 8.18
C VAL A 340 10.78 2.31 9.02
N GLU A 341 10.57 2.18 10.34
CA GLU A 341 10.55 3.28 11.29
C GLU A 341 11.95 3.83 11.55
N GLU A 342 12.86 2.94 11.94
CA GLU A 342 14.26 3.31 12.13
C GLU A 342 15.20 2.12 11.90
N ILE A 343 16.47 2.41 11.68
CA ILE A 343 17.54 1.42 11.74
C ILE A 343 18.61 1.92 12.66
N THR A 344 18.99 1.10 13.65
CA THR A 344 20.05 1.40 14.61
C THR A 344 21.22 0.43 14.45
N VAL A 345 22.44 0.95 14.53
CA VAL A 345 23.67 0.17 14.53
C VAL A 345 24.46 0.52 15.77
N ASN A 346 24.75 -0.45 16.63
CA ASN A 346 25.45 -0.24 17.90
C ASN A 346 24.78 0.85 18.77
N GLY A 347 23.44 0.93 18.76
CA GLY A 347 22.67 1.94 19.48
C GLY A 347 22.64 3.33 18.84
N ASN A 348 23.31 3.52 17.71
CA ASN A 348 23.22 4.75 16.94
C ASN A 348 22.19 4.63 15.82
N ARG A 349 21.29 5.58 15.72
CA ARG A 349 20.31 5.64 14.62
C ARG A 349 21.02 6.01 13.32
N THR A 350 20.94 5.13 12.32
CA THR A 350 21.54 5.31 10.98
C THR A 350 20.48 5.63 9.93
N TYR A 351 19.23 5.28 10.18
CA TYR A 351 18.06 5.65 9.40
C TYR A 351 16.91 6.05 10.32
N ASP A 352 16.11 7.01 9.89
CA ASP A 352 14.95 7.56 10.60
C ASP A 352 13.82 7.74 9.58
N GLY A 353 12.76 6.96 9.72
CA GLY A 353 11.57 7.03 8.89
C GLY A 353 10.92 8.41 9.00
N LYS A 354 10.48 8.94 7.88
CA LYS A 354 9.93 10.30 7.84
C LYS A 354 8.55 10.32 7.23
N VAL A 355 7.69 11.10 7.84
CA VAL A 355 6.39 11.43 7.26
C VAL A 355 6.59 12.10 5.89
N ARG A 356 6.07 11.48 4.85
CA ARG A 356 6.11 11.99 3.48
C ARG A 356 4.72 12.47 3.08
N THR A 357 4.49 13.76 3.26
CA THR A 357 3.24 14.40 2.83
C THR A 357 3.36 14.83 1.37
N GLY A 358 2.46 14.34 0.53
CA GLY A 358 2.33 14.74 -0.86
C GLY A 358 1.40 15.95 -1.05
N ASP A 359 1.06 16.21 -2.30
CA ASP A 359 0.17 17.30 -2.67
C ASP A 359 -1.28 17.05 -2.20
N ARG A 360 -2.04 18.13 -2.17
CA ARG A 360 -3.48 18.06 -2.00
C ARG A 360 -4.13 17.60 -3.31
N ILE A 361 -4.77 16.44 -3.30
CA ILE A 361 -5.39 15.85 -4.49
C ILE A 361 -6.86 16.27 -4.68
N MET A 362 -7.53 16.68 -3.60
CA MET A 362 -8.90 17.22 -3.64
C MET A 362 -9.05 18.38 -2.66
N SER A 363 -10.08 19.21 -2.85
CA SER A 363 -10.38 20.31 -1.94
C SER A 363 -10.81 19.77 -0.56
N LYS A 364 -10.59 20.58 0.50
CA LYS A 364 -11.10 20.21 1.83
C LYS A 364 -12.62 20.04 1.81
N LYS A 365 -13.35 20.90 1.09
CA LYS A 365 -14.81 20.81 0.98
C LYS A 365 -15.25 19.46 0.39
N THR A 366 -14.59 18.98 -0.65
CA THR A 366 -14.85 17.67 -1.24
C THR A 366 -14.56 16.55 -0.24
N ALA A 367 -13.41 16.63 0.46
CA ALA A 367 -13.04 15.65 1.48
C ALA A 367 -14.06 15.59 2.61
N ASP A 368 -14.52 16.74 3.13
CA ASP A 368 -15.53 16.82 4.21
C ASP A 368 -16.86 16.17 3.79
N ILE A 369 -17.33 16.42 2.55
CA ILE A 369 -18.56 15.80 2.02
C ILE A 369 -18.40 14.27 1.88
N LEU A 370 -17.25 13.82 1.37
CA LEU A 370 -16.96 12.39 1.26
C LEU A 370 -16.91 11.71 2.63
N GLN A 371 -16.30 12.36 3.62
CA GLN A 371 -16.26 11.85 4.99
C GLN A 371 -17.67 11.70 5.56
N GLU A 372 -18.49 12.74 5.44
CA GLU A 372 -19.89 12.70 5.88
C GLU A 372 -20.67 11.56 5.21
N TYR A 373 -20.54 11.39 3.89
CA TYR A 373 -21.29 10.37 3.15
C TYR A 373 -20.83 8.96 3.47
N LEU A 374 -19.52 8.76 3.67
CA LEU A 374 -18.94 7.48 4.05
C LEU A 374 -19.31 7.08 5.48
N GLN A 375 -19.37 8.03 6.41
CA GLN A 375 -19.85 7.80 7.78
C GLN A 375 -21.37 7.48 7.78
N ASN A 376 -22.14 8.16 6.94
CA ASN A 376 -23.55 7.84 6.74
C ASN A 376 -23.76 6.38 6.25
N ASN A 377 -22.90 5.88 5.34
CA ASN A 377 -22.97 4.47 4.92
C ASN A 377 -22.81 3.52 6.11
N VAL A 378 -21.86 3.79 7.00
CA VAL A 378 -21.63 2.98 8.19
C VAL A 378 -22.83 3.03 9.11
N SER A 379 -23.34 4.23 9.41
CA SER A 379 -24.49 4.42 10.28
C SER A 379 -25.76 3.73 9.75
N VAL A 380 -26.04 3.85 8.45
CA VAL A 380 -27.32 3.39 7.87
C VAL A 380 -27.27 1.94 7.39
N LYS A 381 -26.11 1.48 6.84
CA LYS A 381 -26.02 0.19 6.13
C LYS A 381 -25.11 -0.84 6.79
N TYR A 382 -24.05 -0.41 7.46
CA TYR A 382 -23.00 -1.34 7.92
C TYR A 382 -23.05 -1.62 9.43
N GLY A 383 -23.70 -0.75 10.20
CA GLY A 383 -23.81 -0.84 11.66
C GLY A 383 -22.56 -0.28 12.36
N ALA A 384 -22.73 0.86 13.02
CA ALA A 384 -21.63 1.53 13.74
C ALA A 384 -21.05 0.66 14.86
N ASP A 385 -21.86 -0.18 15.49
CA ASP A 385 -21.47 -1.09 16.57
C ASP A 385 -20.39 -2.11 16.15
N ASN A 386 -20.29 -2.40 14.85
CA ASN A 386 -19.23 -3.27 14.31
C ASN A 386 -17.82 -2.68 14.45
N PHE A 387 -17.67 -1.40 14.78
CA PHE A 387 -16.38 -0.72 14.78
C PHE A 387 -15.94 -0.22 16.16
N HIS A 388 -16.43 -0.86 17.24
CA HIS A 388 -15.91 -0.74 18.60
C HIS A 388 -15.84 0.70 19.12
N GLY A 389 -16.83 1.54 18.80
CA GLY A 389 -16.90 2.93 19.23
C GLY A 389 -16.06 3.93 18.41
N LEU A 390 -15.35 3.45 17.37
CA LEU A 390 -14.63 4.33 16.45
C LEU A 390 -15.60 4.99 15.45
N THR A 391 -15.33 6.25 15.12
CA THR A 391 -16.05 6.96 14.03
C THR A 391 -15.46 6.51 12.69
N VAL A 392 -16.18 5.64 11.99
CA VAL A 392 -15.71 5.02 10.73
C VAL A 392 -16.53 5.54 9.55
N GLY A 393 -15.82 5.95 8.49
CA GLY A 393 -16.39 6.17 7.17
C GLY A 393 -15.93 5.06 6.20
N ALA A 394 -16.87 4.38 5.53
CA ALA A 394 -16.51 3.26 4.66
C ALA A 394 -17.46 3.06 3.47
N LYS A 395 -16.98 2.36 2.46
CA LYS A 395 -17.75 1.87 1.30
C LYS A 395 -17.38 0.44 0.99
N THR A 396 -18.39 -0.41 0.83
CA THR A 396 -18.21 -1.77 0.31
C THR A 396 -18.17 -1.78 -1.21
N GLY A 397 -17.49 -2.75 -1.77
CA GLY A 397 -17.45 -3.06 -3.19
C GLY A 397 -17.67 -4.54 -3.45
N THR A 398 -18.13 -4.83 -4.65
CA THR A 398 -18.28 -6.16 -5.21
C THR A 398 -17.71 -6.11 -6.61
N GLY A 399 -16.51 -6.66 -6.82
CA GLY A 399 -15.82 -6.66 -8.10
C GLY A 399 -16.14 -7.95 -8.87
N GLU A 400 -16.90 -7.87 -9.94
CA GLU A 400 -17.26 -9.05 -10.74
C GLU A 400 -16.06 -9.61 -11.50
N VAL A 401 -15.83 -10.92 -11.41
CA VAL A 401 -14.68 -11.63 -11.98
C VAL A 401 -15.18 -12.79 -12.85
N GLY A 402 -15.69 -12.48 -14.03
CA GLY A 402 -16.20 -13.47 -14.96
C GLY A 402 -17.23 -14.41 -14.33
N GLU A 403 -17.03 -15.73 -14.45
CA GLU A 403 -17.95 -16.75 -13.89
C GLU A 403 -17.68 -17.10 -12.42
N LYS A 404 -16.63 -16.53 -11.82
CA LYS A 404 -16.30 -16.75 -10.41
C LYS A 404 -17.20 -15.95 -9.47
N LYS A 405 -17.15 -16.26 -8.15
CA LYS A 405 -17.71 -15.36 -7.17
C LYS A 405 -16.98 -14.02 -7.22
N PRO A 406 -17.70 -12.91 -7.02
CA PRO A 406 -17.07 -11.60 -7.02
C PRO A 406 -16.00 -11.45 -5.93
N ASN A 407 -15.06 -10.53 -6.16
CA ASN A 407 -14.17 -10.08 -5.12
C ASN A 407 -14.94 -9.19 -4.13
N ALA A 408 -14.81 -9.48 -2.85
CA ALA A 408 -15.35 -8.67 -1.78
C ALA A 408 -14.36 -7.55 -1.42
N MET A 409 -14.84 -6.30 -1.38
CA MET A 409 -14.02 -5.13 -1.12
C MET A 409 -14.62 -4.28 0.01
N LEU A 410 -13.75 -3.66 0.82
CA LEU A 410 -14.11 -2.62 1.77
C LEU A 410 -12.96 -1.62 1.86
N ALA A 411 -13.23 -0.35 1.63
CA ALA A 411 -12.27 0.73 1.81
C ALA A 411 -12.86 1.80 2.73
N GLY A 412 -12.04 2.35 3.62
CA GLY A 412 -12.53 3.32 4.60
C GLY A 412 -11.43 3.98 5.41
N PHE A 413 -11.87 4.76 6.38
CA PHE A 413 -11.04 5.45 7.34
C PHE A 413 -11.69 5.49 8.72
N VAL A 414 -10.89 5.79 9.72
CA VAL A 414 -11.29 6.09 11.09
C VAL A 414 -11.00 7.56 11.35
N GLU A 415 -12.00 8.33 11.73
CA GLU A 415 -11.85 9.71 12.17
C GLU A 415 -11.75 9.73 13.69
N ASP A 416 -10.52 9.68 14.19
CA ASP A 416 -10.21 9.68 15.61
C ASP A 416 -8.83 10.32 15.83
N GLU A 417 -8.66 11.11 16.88
CA GLU A 417 -7.39 11.79 17.16
C GLU A 417 -6.27 10.81 17.52
N LYS A 418 -6.59 9.75 18.25
CA LYS A 418 -5.63 8.72 18.67
C LYS A 418 -5.39 7.70 17.55
N TYR A 419 -6.41 7.39 16.78
CA TYR A 419 -6.39 6.39 15.73
C TYR A 419 -6.77 6.97 14.36
N PRO A 420 -5.97 7.91 13.80
CA PRO A 420 -6.22 8.48 12.48
C PRO A 420 -5.83 7.46 11.39
N LEU A 421 -6.71 6.51 11.12
CA LEU A 421 -6.41 5.34 10.30
C LEU A 421 -7.15 5.37 8.96
N ALA A 422 -6.51 4.83 7.91
CA ALA A 422 -7.22 4.40 6.72
C ALA A 422 -6.93 2.92 6.48
N PHE A 423 -7.89 2.24 5.88
CA PHE A 423 -7.86 0.80 5.71
C PHE A 423 -8.44 0.34 4.37
N ILE A 424 -8.04 -0.85 3.97
CA ILE A 424 -8.61 -1.57 2.83
C ILE A 424 -8.64 -3.07 3.13
N ALA A 425 -9.70 -3.75 2.68
CA ALA A 425 -9.77 -5.20 2.60
C ALA A 425 -10.19 -5.59 1.18
N CYS A 426 -9.45 -6.52 0.58
CA CYS A 426 -9.71 -7.10 -0.73
C CYS A 426 -9.67 -8.62 -0.59
N VAL A 427 -10.78 -9.30 -0.81
CA VAL A 427 -10.92 -10.75 -0.64
C VAL A 427 -11.40 -11.37 -1.94
N GLU A 428 -10.60 -12.28 -2.50
CA GLU A 428 -10.83 -12.92 -3.79
C GLU A 428 -11.97 -13.95 -3.70
N ASP A 429 -12.79 -14.03 -4.75
CA ASP A 429 -13.84 -15.06 -4.94
C ASP A 429 -14.78 -15.25 -3.72
N ALA A 430 -15.02 -14.17 -2.95
CA ALA A 430 -15.67 -14.25 -1.64
C ALA A 430 -17.12 -13.73 -1.61
N GLY A 431 -17.55 -13.00 -2.63
CA GLY A 431 -18.91 -12.49 -2.74
C GLY A 431 -19.05 -11.03 -2.28
N TYR A 432 -19.89 -10.74 -1.28
CA TYR A 432 -20.26 -9.37 -0.92
C TYR A 432 -19.35 -8.79 0.16
N GLY A 433 -18.82 -7.58 -0.10
CA GLY A 433 -17.92 -6.87 0.84
C GLY A 433 -18.54 -6.64 2.22
N LYS A 434 -19.86 -6.43 2.32
CA LYS A 434 -20.55 -6.25 3.60
C LYS A 434 -20.44 -7.47 4.52
N THR A 435 -20.62 -8.67 3.99
CA THR A 435 -20.64 -9.91 4.77
C THR A 435 -19.24 -10.46 5.07
N VAL A 436 -18.27 -10.18 4.20
CA VAL A 436 -16.90 -10.70 4.29
C VAL A 436 -15.94 -9.69 4.91
N CYS A 437 -15.86 -8.49 4.34
CA CYS A 437 -14.81 -7.54 4.71
C CYS A 437 -15.13 -6.77 6.02
N ILE A 438 -16.40 -6.50 6.36
CA ILE A 438 -16.73 -5.78 7.60
C ILE A 438 -16.26 -6.57 8.83
N PRO A 439 -16.55 -7.87 8.99
CA PRO A 439 -16.05 -8.63 10.14
C PRO A 439 -14.51 -8.70 10.20
N ILE A 440 -13.83 -8.79 9.06
CA ILE A 440 -12.37 -8.80 8.99
C ILE A 440 -11.82 -7.47 9.51
N VAL A 441 -12.25 -6.35 8.93
CA VAL A 441 -11.79 -5.01 9.32
C VAL A 441 -12.16 -4.69 10.77
N SER A 442 -13.35 -5.09 11.23
CA SER A 442 -13.78 -4.95 12.62
C SER A 442 -12.76 -5.56 13.60
N LYS A 443 -12.36 -6.82 13.38
CA LYS A 443 -11.34 -7.49 14.20
C LYS A 443 -9.97 -6.80 14.14
N VAL A 444 -9.56 -6.35 12.96
CA VAL A 444 -8.28 -5.66 12.80
C VAL A 444 -8.28 -4.31 13.54
N LEU A 445 -9.35 -3.52 13.43
CA LEU A 445 -9.45 -2.24 14.15
C LEU A 445 -9.52 -2.44 15.67
N ALA A 446 -10.19 -3.48 16.15
CA ALA A 446 -10.18 -3.85 17.59
C ALA A 446 -8.75 -4.19 18.05
N ALA A 447 -7.98 -4.94 17.25
CA ALA A 447 -6.60 -5.25 17.56
C ALA A 447 -5.72 -3.99 17.58
N VAL A 448 -5.93 -3.04 16.64
CA VAL A 448 -5.22 -1.74 16.68
C VAL A 448 -5.51 -0.99 17.98
N GLN A 449 -6.78 -0.89 18.41
CA GLN A 449 -7.12 -0.24 19.68
C GLN A 449 -6.47 -0.92 20.90
N GLN A 450 -6.29 -2.23 20.85
CA GLN A 450 -5.73 -3.02 21.94
C GLN A 450 -4.21 -2.93 22.00
N HIS A 451 -3.51 -2.96 20.87
CA HIS A 451 -2.07 -3.16 20.80
C HIS A 451 -1.28 -1.93 20.32
N VAL A 452 -1.90 -0.99 19.62
CA VAL A 452 -1.22 0.24 19.18
C VAL A 452 -1.50 1.38 20.15
N LYS A 453 -0.43 1.88 20.79
CA LYS A 453 -0.51 2.91 21.82
C LYS A 453 -0.40 4.32 21.25
#